data_c4d844d2a603424407a2693575d49dd3
#
_entry.id   c4d844d2a603424407a2693575d49dd3
#
_cell.length_a   1.000
_cell.length_b   1.000
_cell.length_c   1.000
_cell.angle_alpha   90.00
_cell.angle_beta   90.00
_cell.angle_gamma   90.00
#
_symmetry.space_group_name_H-M   'P 1'
#
loop_
_entity.id
_entity.type
_entity.pdbx_description
1 polymer ?
#
loop_
_entity_poly.entity_id
_entity_poly.type
_entity_poly.pdbx_seq_one_letter_code
_entity_poly.pdbx_strand_id
1 'polypeptide(L)'
;CVKIRKDECQDIVSLTSKVSKAIVDVFRIHQDFWRQFDHIIVYYDNGQVELTKILTSVFHTLYVQVEFRKVKPMNYKLFQVADLLCTMELLREKADANIFSRSEQEFFGSVRNFKKNYLKLLLKKHL
;
A
#
# COMPACT_ATOMS: atom_id res chain seq x y z
N CYS A 1 -5.12 -2.99 0.24
CA CYS A 1 -3.80 -2.73 -0.36
C CYS A 1 -3.91 -2.73 -1.88
N VAL A 2 -3.33 -1.73 -2.55
CA VAL A 2 -3.22 -1.68 -4.03
C VAL A 2 -1.93 -2.38 -4.43
N LYS A 3 -2.02 -3.34 -5.37
CA LYS A 3 -0.89 -4.12 -5.88
C LYS A 3 -0.80 -3.97 -7.39
N ILE A 4 0.37 -3.59 -7.89
CA ILE A 4 0.63 -3.45 -9.32
C ILE A 4 2.01 -4.02 -9.60
N ARG A 5 2.08 -4.91 -10.57
CA ARG A 5 3.33 -5.48 -11.05
C ARG A 5 3.96 -4.57 -12.10
N LYS A 6 5.19 -4.15 -11.85
CA LYS A 6 5.92 -3.26 -12.77
C LYS A 6 6.25 -3.93 -14.11
N ASP A 7 6.45 -5.25 -14.11
CA ASP A 7 6.69 -6.05 -15.32
C ASP A 7 5.50 -6.11 -16.27
N GLU A 8 4.30 -5.79 -15.78
CA GLU A 8 3.08 -5.68 -16.60
C GLU A 8 2.86 -4.28 -17.19
N CYS A 9 3.75 -3.33 -16.90
CA CYS A 9 3.65 -1.95 -17.36
C CYS A 9 4.77 -1.66 -18.37
N GLN A 10 4.41 -1.26 -19.59
CA GLN A 10 5.37 -0.99 -20.66
C GLN A 10 6.15 0.32 -20.44
N ASP A 11 5.51 1.29 -19.78
CA ASP A 11 6.05 2.61 -19.52
C ASP A 11 5.48 3.24 -18.25
N ILE A 12 5.96 4.44 -17.90
CA ILE A 12 5.51 5.17 -16.71
C ILE A 12 4.04 5.63 -16.82
N VAL A 13 3.56 5.89 -18.03
CA VAL A 13 2.18 6.32 -18.27
C VAL A 13 1.21 5.17 -18.00
N SER A 14 1.54 3.98 -18.48
CA SER A 14 0.79 2.75 -18.20
C SER A 14 0.76 2.43 -16.71
N LEU A 15 1.89 2.55 -16.02
CA LEU A 15 1.97 2.36 -14.57
C LEU A 15 1.10 3.38 -13.84
N THR A 16 1.21 4.67 -14.20
CA THR A 16 0.43 5.76 -13.61
C THR A 16 -1.08 5.53 -13.77
N SER A 17 -1.50 5.15 -14.97
CA SER A 17 -2.91 4.84 -15.26
C SER A 17 -3.43 3.68 -14.43
N LYS A 18 -2.68 2.57 -14.34
CA LYS A 18 -3.06 1.42 -13.51
C LYS A 18 -3.14 1.76 -12.02
N VAL A 19 -2.17 2.52 -11.50
CA VAL A 19 -2.17 2.98 -10.10
C VAL A 19 -3.38 3.86 -9.82
N SER A 20 -3.62 4.86 -10.67
CA SER A 20 -4.76 5.77 -10.51
C SER A 20 -6.08 5.02 -10.51
N LYS A 21 -6.29 4.12 -11.47
CA LYS A 21 -7.49 3.28 -11.55
C LYS A 21 -7.67 2.43 -10.30
N ALA A 22 -6.62 1.74 -9.86
CA ALA A 22 -6.70 0.86 -8.69
C ALA A 22 -7.01 1.63 -7.40
N ILE A 23 -6.50 2.86 -7.24
CA ILE A 23 -6.82 3.73 -6.12
C ILE A 23 -8.30 4.17 -6.17
N VAL A 24 -8.78 4.61 -7.34
CA VAL A 24 -10.18 4.99 -7.54
C VAL A 24 -11.12 3.82 -7.22
N ASP A 25 -10.79 2.61 -7.67
CA ASP A 25 -11.59 1.40 -7.41
C ASP A 25 -11.67 1.09 -5.91
N VAL A 26 -10.56 1.22 -5.16
CA VAL A 26 -10.58 1.07 -3.69
C VAL A 26 -11.52 2.09 -3.03
N PHE A 27 -11.50 3.36 -3.47
CA PHE A 27 -12.41 4.37 -2.93
C PHE A 27 -13.87 4.08 -3.26
N ARG A 28 -14.16 3.60 -4.47
CA ARG A 28 -15.52 3.22 -4.87
C ARG A 28 -16.05 2.04 -4.07
N ILE A 29 -15.25 1.00 -3.88
CA ILE A 29 -15.63 -0.20 -3.13
C ILE A 29 -15.93 0.14 -1.66
N HIS A 30 -15.20 1.10 -1.09
CA HIS A 30 -15.33 1.51 0.32
C HIS A 30 -16.00 2.90 0.47
N GLN A 31 -16.87 3.27 -0.47
CA GLN A 31 -17.47 4.61 -0.51
C GLN A 31 -18.21 4.97 0.76
N ASP A 32 -18.97 4.03 1.35
CA ASP A 32 -19.72 4.27 2.58
C ASP A 32 -18.83 4.53 3.79
N PHE A 33 -17.64 3.93 3.82
CA PHE A 33 -16.64 4.23 4.83
C PHE A 33 -16.09 5.64 4.64
N TRP A 34 -15.72 6.03 3.43
CA TRP A 34 -15.12 7.34 3.17
C TRP A 34 -16.09 8.50 3.37
N ARG A 35 -17.37 8.31 3.11
CA ARG A 35 -18.44 9.32 3.31
C ARG A 35 -18.67 9.71 4.77
N GLN A 36 -18.13 8.96 5.72
CA GLN A 36 -18.24 9.27 7.15
C GLN A 36 -17.31 10.41 7.59
N PHE A 37 -16.42 10.86 6.72
CA PHE A 37 -15.39 11.85 7.04
C PHE A 37 -15.56 13.11 6.19
N ASP A 38 -15.63 14.26 6.85
CA ASP A 38 -15.72 15.56 6.19
C ASP A 38 -14.35 16.03 5.69
N HIS A 39 -13.26 15.55 6.29
CA HIS A 39 -11.89 15.94 5.99
C HIS A 39 -10.95 14.74 5.93
N ILE A 40 -10.13 14.68 4.88
CA ILE A 40 -9.16 13.61 4.67
C ILE A 40 -7.75 14.20 4.72
N ILE A 41 -6.89 13.62 5.55
CA ILE A 41 -5.48 13.99 5.61
C ILE A 41 -4.65 12.85 5.02
N VAL A 42 -3.93 13.14 3.95
CA VAL A 42 -3.04 12.19 3.29
C VAL A 42 -1.60 12.46 3.71
N TYR A 43 -1.02 11.53 4.44
CA TYR A 43 0.39 11.58 4.79
C TYR A 43 1.23 10.87 3.72
N TYR A 44 2.28 11.51 3.26
CA TYR A 44 3.16 10.97 2.24
C TYR A 44 4.64 11.22 2.52
N ASP A 45 5.49 10.35 2.02
CA ASP A 45 6.94 10.46 2.02
C ASP A 45 7.44 11.15 0.75
N ASN A 46 8.61 11.78 0.86
CA ASN A 46 9.23 12.56 -0.23
C ASN A 46 9.87 11.68 -1.34
N GLY A 47 9.87 10.37 -1.18
CA GLY A 47 10.63 9.45 -2.06
C GLY A 47 10.00 9.18 -3.42
N GLN A 48 8.71 9.49 -3.62
CA GLN A 48 7.99 9.10 -4.84
C GLN A 48 7.14 10.26 -5.39
N VAL A 49 7.79 11.17 -6.08
CA VAL A 49 7.14 12.40 -6.64
C VAL A 49 5.97 12.06 -7.55
N GLU A 50 6.12 11.06 -8.43
CA GLU A 50 5.07 10.67 -9.38
C GLU A 50 3.85 10.06 -8.67
N LEU A 51 4.05 9.22 -7.69
CA LEU A 51 2.96 8.66 -6.89
C LEU A 51 2.22 9.76 -6.12
N THR A 52 2.94 10.75 -5.59
CA THR A 52 2.35 11.90 -4.90
C THR A 52 1.45 12.71 -5.83
N LYS A 53 1.88 12.97 -7.07
CA LYS A 53 1.07 13.66 -8.08
C LYS A 53 -0.21 12.89 -8.39
N ILE A 54 -0.11 11.57 -8.57
CA ILE A 54 -1.26 10.70 -8.83
C ILE A 54 -2.25 10.77 -7.66
N LEU A 55 -1.77 10.58 -6.43
CA LEU A 55 -2.61 10.64 -5.25
C LEU A 55 -3.29 12.00 -5.12
N THR A 56 -2.54 13.09 -5.28
CA THR A 56 -3.09 14.46 -5.24
C THR A 56 -4.22 14.63 -6.25
N SER A 57 -4.01 14.24 -7.49
CA SER A 57 -5.01 14.34 -8.56
C SER A 57 -6.26 13.52 -8.26
N VAL A 58 -6.08 12.26 -7.85
CA VAL A 58 -7.21 11.36 -7.55
C VAL A 58 -8.02 11.85 -6.35
N PHE A 59 -7.35 12.24 -5.27
CA PHE A 59 -8.04 12.69 -4.06
C PHE A 59 -8.79 14.00 -4.26
N HIS A 60 -8.19 15.00 -4.95
CA HIS A 60 -8.88 16.25 -5.26
C HIS A 60 -10.07 16.06 -6.21
N THR A 61 -10.06 15.02 -7.03
CA THR A 61 -11.20 14.69 -7.89
C THR A 61 -12.36 14.05 -7.11
N LEU A 62 -12.02 13.24 -6.09
CA LEU A 62 -13.00 12.47 -5.34
C LEU A 62 -13.54 13.21 -4.10
N TYR A 63 -12.76 14.12 -3.51
CA TYR A 63 -13.07 14.78 -2.24
C TYR A 63 -12.70 16.25 -2.28
N VAL A 64 -13.61 17.09 -1.74
CA VAL A 64 -13.44 18.55 -1.73
C VAL A 64 -12.44 19.00 -0.64
N GLN A 65 -12.41 18.31 0.51
CA GLN A 65 -11.56 18.68 1.64
C GLN A 65 -10.47 17.63 1.87
N VAL A 66 -9.37 17.78 1.14
CA VAL A 66 -8.19 16.92 1.27
C VAL A 66 -6.96 17.75 1.59
N GLU A 67 -6.26 17.41 2.64
CA GLU A 67 -4.97 17.99 3.02
C GLU A 67 -3.85 16.99 2.79
N PHE A 68 -2.76 17.43 2.16
CA PHE A 68 -1.56 16.63 1.96
C PHE A 68 -0.47 17.07 2.92
N ARG A 69 -0.01 16.16 3.78
CA ARG A 69 1.05 16.40 4.75
C ARG A 69 2.28 15.56 4.44
N LYS A 70 3.36 16.27 4.09
CA LYS A 70 4.68 15.67 3.94
C LYS A 70 5.25 15.30 5.30
N VAL A 71 5.68 14.07 5.47
CA VAL A 71 6.21 13.57 6.74
C VAL A 71 7.49 12.77 6.54
N LYS A 72 8.29 12.71 7.59
CA LYS A 72 9.40 11.74 7.68
C LYS A 72 8.85 10.48 8.34
N PRO A 73 8.99 9.29 7.73
CA PRO A 73 8.40 8.04 8.25
C PRO A 73 8.77 7.74 9.70
N MET A 74 10.00 8.04 10.09
CA MET A 74 10.50 7.83 11.46
C MET A 74 9.73 8.59 12.54
N ASN A 75 9.04 9.68 12.20
CA ASN A 75 8.31 10.53 13.15
C ASN A 75 6.83 10.11 13.29
N TYR A 76 6.34 9.18 12.45
CA TYR A 76 4.93 8.79 12.41
C TYR A 76 4.78 7.27 12.54
N LYS A 77 4.34 6.82 13.72
CA LYS A 77 4.14 5.38 14.00
C LYS A 77 3.14 4.73 13.06
N LEU A 78 2.05 5.42 12.72
CA LEU A 78 1.05 4.87 11.78
C LEU A 78 1.62 4.73 10.36
N PHE A 79 2.54 5.61 9.95
CA PHE A 79 3.22 5.47 8.67
C PHE A 79 4.12 4.22 8.66
N GLN A 80 4.85 3.97 9.75
CA GLN A 80 5.66 2.76 9.91
C GLN A 80 4.80 1.49 9.91
N VAL A 81 3.62 1.54 10.53
CA VAL A 81 2.66 0.43 10.49
C VAL A 81 2.16 0.18 9.06
N ALA A 82 1.84 1.23 8.32
CA ALA A 82 1.41 1.10 6.92
C ALA A 82 2.51 0.49 6.04
N ASP A 83 3.76 0.92 6.21
CA ASP A 83 4.92 0.37 5.52
C ASP A 83 5.15 -1.11 5.86
N LEU A 84 5.06 -1.46 7.15
CA LEU A 84 5.12 -2.84 7.59
C LEU A 84 4.03 -3.70 6.93
N LEU A 85 2.78 -3.22 6.88
CA LEU A 85 1.67 -3.95 6.25
C LEU A 85 1.91 -4.15 4.75
N CYS A 86 2.41 -3.14 4.05
CA CYS A 86 2.77 -3.25 2.64
C CYS A 86 3.90 -4.27 2.42
N THR A 87 4.92 -4.25 3.28
CA THR A 87 6.03 -5.21 3.25
C THR A 87 5.53 -6.65 3.49
N MET A 88 4.65 -6.85 4.46
CA MET A 88 4.07 -8.17 4.73
C MET A 88 3.19 -8.68 3.58
N GLU A 89 2.47 -7.81 2.89
CA GLU A 89 1.73 -8.17 1.69
C GLU A 89 2.65 -8.58 0.53
N LEU A 90 3.78 -7.87 0.34
CA LEU A 90 4.80 -8.26 -0.63
C LEU A 90 5.40 -9.64 -0.30
N LEU A 91 5.73 -9.86 0.97
CA LEU A 91 6.25 -11.15 1.43
C LEU A 91 5.23 -12.28 1.27
N ARG A 92 3.93 -12.00 1.43
CA ARG A 92 2.86 -12.95 1.14
C ARG A 92 2.87 -13.38 -0.33
N GLU A 93 2.94 -12.44 -1.26
CA GLU A 93 3.04 -12.74 -2.70
C GLU A 93 4.27 -13.59 -3.01
N LYS A 94 5.43 -13.22 -2.46
CA LYS A 94 6.66 -14.01 -2.61
C LYS A 94 6.53 -15.42 -2.03
N ALA A 95 5.89 -15.55 -0.88
CA ALA A 95 5.66 -16.84 -0.23
C ALA A 95 4.70 -17.73 -1.05
N ASP A 96 3.67 -17.15 -1.66
CA ASP A 96 2.71 -17.86 -2.50
C ASP A 96 3.36 -18.31 -3.82
N ALA A 97 4.26 -17.49 -4.37
CA ALA A 97 5.07 -17.83 -5.54
C ALA A 97 6.30 -18.71 -5.23
N ASN A 98 6.57 -18.98 -3.95
CA ASN A 98 7.76 -19.71 -3.48
C ASN A 98 9.10 -19.10 -3.93
N ILE A 99 9.19 -17.75 -3.92
CA ILE A 99 10.35 -16.98 -4.40
C ILE A 99 11.02 -16.15 -3.29
N PHE A 100 11.05 -16.65 -2.08
CA PHE A 100 11.80 -16.00 -1.00
C PHE A 100 13.28 -15.89 -1.36
N SER A 101 13.86 -14.72 -1.12
CA SER A 101 15.30 -14.53 -1.19
C SER A 101 16.00 -15.32 -0.07
N ARG A 102 17.32 -15.50 -0.21
CA ARG A 102 18.11 -16.19 0.81
C ARG A 102 17.98 -15.53 2.19
N SER A 103 18.07 -14.20 2.27
CA SER A 103 17.92 -13.46 3.52
C SER A 103 16.52 -13.57 4.12
N GLU A 104 15.48 -13.61 3.28
CA GLU A 104 14.10 -13.84 3.76
C GLU A 104 13.94 -15.26 4.31
N GLN A 105 14.55 -16.26 3.67
CA GLN A 105 14.57 -17.64 4.17
C GLN A 105 15.36 -17.77 5.48
N GLU A 106 16.51 -17.13 5.60
CA GLU A 106 17.30 -17.10 6.83
C GLU A 106 16.53 -16.44 7.98
N PHE A 107 15.84 -15.32 7.71
CA PHE A 107 15.08 -14.59 8.72
C PHE A 107 13.82 -15.34 9.18
N PHE A 108 13.02 -15.86 8.25
CA PHE A 108 11.75 -16.53 8.57
C PHE A 108 11.88 -18.04 8.80
N GLY A 109 13.01 -18.63 8.49
CA GLY A 109 13.30 -20.07 8.56
C GLY A 109 12.62 -20.88 7.44
N SER A 110 11.40 -20.56 7.08
CA SER A 110 10.67 -21.18 5.97
C SER A 110 9.41 -20.40 5.60
N VAL A 111 8.92 -20.60 4.38
CA VAL A 111 7.61 -20.08 3.94
C VAL A 111 6.48 -20.52 4.86
N ARG A 112 6.50 -21.78 5.32
CA ARG A 112 5.50 -22.31 6.27
C ARG A 112 5.53 -21.59 7.61
N ASN A 113 6.73 -21.31 8.13
CA ASN A 113 6.90 -20.59 9.39
C ASN A 113 6.41 -19.14 9.26
N PHE A 114 6.77 -18.47 8.17
CA PHE A 114 6.26 -17.14 7.86
C PHE A 114 4.73 -17.09 7.84
N LYS A 115 4.08 -17.98 7.07
CA LYS A 115 2.62 -18.03 7.00
C LYS A 115 1.95 -18.27 8.36
N LYS A 116 2.50 -19.19 9.16
CA LYS A 116 1.91 -19.57 10.45
C LYS A 116 2.09 -18.51 11.53
N ASN A 117 3.29 -17.97 11.67
CA ASN A 117 3.66 -17.18 12.85
C ASN A 117 3.62 -15.66 12.61
N TYR A 118 3.70 -15.22 11.37
CA TYR A 118 3.68 -13.80 11.02
C TYR A 118 2.42 -13.42 10.27
N LEU A 119 2.14 -14.03 9.14
CA LEU A 119 1.01 -13.67 8.28
C LEU A 119 -0.34 -13.93 8.96
N LYS A 120 -0.49 -15.07 9.64
CA LYS A 120 -1.75 -15.42 10.33
C LYS A 120 -2.12 -14.42 11.43
N LEU A 121 -1.13 -13.84 12.10
CA LEU A 121 -1.37 -12.81 13.12
C LEU A 121 -1.91 -11.51 12.53
N LEU A 122 -1.39 -11.13 11.37
CA LEU A 122 -1.85 -9.94 10.65
C LEU A 122 -3.26 -10.14 10.07
N LEU A 123 -3.52 -11.28 9.45
CA LEU A 123 -4.84 -11.59 8.86
C LEU A 123 -5.96 -11.63 9.90
N LYS A 124 -5.68 -11.97 11.15
CA LYS A 124 -6.66 -11.90 12.24
C LYS A 124 -7.08 -10.47 12.61
N LYS A 125 -6.31 -9.46 12.20
CA LYS A 125 -6.59 -8.04 12.44
C LYS A 125 -7.06 -7.30 11.18
N HIS A 126 -7.18 -8.00 10.06
CA HIS A 126 -7.88 -7.46 8.90
C HIS A 126 -9.38 -7.44 9.19
N LEU A 127 -9.87 -6.23 9.37
CA LEU A 127 -11.31 -5.92 9.35
C LEU A 127 -11.85 -6.10 7.94
#